data_b43470d1300d81a07730a4723a6a24c1
#
_entry.id   b43470d1300d81a07730a4723a6a24c1
#
_cell.length_a   1.000
_cell.length_b   1.000
_cell.length_c   1.000
_cell.angle_alpha   90.00
_cell.angle_beta   90.00
_cell.angle_gamma   90.00
#
_symmetry.space_group_name_H-M   'P 1'
#
loop_
_entity.id
_entity.type
_entity.pdbx_description
1 polymer ?
#
loop_
_entity_poly.entity_id
_entity_poly.type
_entity_poly.pdbx_seq_one_letter_code
_entity_poly.pdbx_strand_id
1 'polypeptide(L)'
;MEALCQIAQNASGSFYIFYDKLQMIQSSRISRVIREADCKLTLYKNCRNTENIAWTSIQLISDETPEMSENAVAGCSPGMYFAGDLAGVFCAVDESIRKFEQRGYHDIVILTMKTEVKSVLSDSDQMQEKDNRLYYSGQYLFTSCRKFKGLQADCVILVDFDAETFDDDGKLLFYVGASRARLELHVISTMSANDCAVILGKIDAKVSSLSESRKIRTQFGRKMKCIAKIIT
;
A
#
# COMPACT_ATOMS: atom_id res chain seq x y z
N MET A 1 -12.69 6.31 -23.97
CA MET A 1 -13.42 7.25 -23.10
C MET A 1 -14.16 8.31 -23.92
N GLU A 2 -13.50 9.02 -24.83
CA GLU A 2 -14.13 10.03 -25.71
C GLU A 2 -15.29 9.48 -26.53
N ALA A 3 -15.12 8.32 -27.17
CA ALA A 3 -16.18 7.66 -27.94
C ALA A 3 -17.43 7.34 -27.10
N LEU A 4 -17.26 6.89 -25.85
CA LEU A 4 -18.39 6.61 -24.95
C LEU A 4 -19.11 7.90 -24.54
N CYS A 5 -18.37 8.97 -24.32
CA CYS A 5 -18.93 10.29 -24.03
C CYS A 5 -19.78 10.81 -25.20
N GLN A 6 -19.29 10.69 -26.45
CA GLN A 6 -20.03 11.05 -27.65
C GLN A 6 -21.31 10.23 -27.85
N ILE A 7 -21.25 8.92 -27.59
CA ILE A 7 -22.43 8.04 -27.66
C ILE A 7 -23.49 8.49 -26.65
N ALA A 8 -23.11 8.79 -25.42
CA ALA A 8 -24.01 9.24 -24.37
C ALA A 8 -24.66 10.61 -24.76
N GLN A 9 -23.87 11.54 -25.23
CA GLN A 9 -24.37 12.85 -25.69
C GLN A 9 -25.36 12.72 -26.86
N ASN A 10 -25.05 11.91 -27.87
CA ASN A 10 -25.93 11.67 -29.00
C ASN A 10 -27.26 10.99 -28.60
N ALA A 11 -27.28 10.23 -27.53
CA ALA A 11 -28.47 9.57 -26.99
C ALA A 11 -29.21 10.44 -25.95
N SER A 12 -28.83 11.70 -25.74
CA SER A 12 -29.32 12.57 -24.66
C SER A 12 -29.19 11.94 -23.28
N GLY A 13 -28.17 11.12 -23.13
CA GLY A 13 -27.86 10.40 -21.88
C GLY A 13 -26.81 11.14 -21.05
N SER A 14 -26.64 10.66 -19.81
CA SER A 14 -25.60 11.13 -18.90
C SER A 14 -24.44 10.14 -18.85
N PHE A 15 -23.20 10.64 -18.79
CA PHE A 15 -22.00 9.84 -18.68
C PHE A 15 -21.24 10.23 -17.40
N TYR A 16 -21.07 9.29 -16.51
CA TYR A 16 -20.40 9.50 -15.23
C TYR A 16 -19.05 8.81 -15.21
N ILE A 17 -18.01 9.53 -14.76
CA ILE A 17 -16.66 9.00 -14.59
C ILE A 17 -16.28 9.14 -13.12
N PHE A 18 -15.97 8.00 -12.49
CA PHE A 18 -15.41 7.94 -11.15
C PHE A 18 -13.91 7.68 -11.27
N TYR A 19 -13.08 8.52 -10.70
CA TYR A 19 -11.63 8.32 -10.72
C TYR A 19 -10.99 8.83 -9.44
N ASP A 20 -9.85 8.22 -9.10
CA ASP A 20 -8.95 8.67 -8.05
C ASP A 20 -7.61 9.02 -8.69
N LYS A 21 -7.20 10.29 -8.57
CA LYS A 21 -5.96 10.79 -9.15
C LYS A 21 -4.73 10.06 -8.60
N LEU A 22 -4.73 9.73 -7.31
CA LEU A 22 -3.62 9.03 -6.64
C LEU A 22 -3.55 7.54 -7.00
N GLN A 23 -4.61 6.97 -7.59
CA GLN A 23 -4.63 5.59 -8.08
C GLN A 23 -4.34 5.47 -9.58
N MET A 24 -3.94 6.54 -10.26
CA MET A 24 -3.62 6.55 -11.69
C MET A 24 -2.16 6.12 -11.95
N ILE A 25 -1.84 4.84 -11.69
CA ILE A 25 -0.48 4.28 -11.82
C ILE A 25 0.00 4.23 -13.28
N GLN A 26 -0.91 4.14 -14.27
CA GLN A 26 -0.56 3.91 -15.67
C GLN A 26 -0.55 5.19 -16.53
N SER A 27 -1.01 6.32 -16.05
CA SER A 27 -1.09 7.55 -16.81
C SER A 27 -1.11 8.77 -15.89
N SER A 28 -0.09 9.59 -16.00
CA SER A 28 -0.01 10.87 -15.29
C SER A 28 -0.91 11.97 -15.90
N ARG A 29 -1.50 11.72 -17.08
CA ARG A 29 -2.34 12.71 -17.79
C ARG A 29 -3.82 12.44 -17.57
N ILE A 30 -4.48 13.39 -16.90
CA ILE A 30 -5.94 13.39 -16.81
C ILE A 30 -6.51 13.58 -18.22
N SER A 31 -7.42 12.69 -18.63
CA SER A 31 -8.09 12.76 -19.92
C SER A 31 -8.78 14.11 -20.11
N ARG A 32 -8.83 14.60 -21.39
CA ARG A 32 -9.52 15.82 -21.75
C ARG A 32 -10.99 15.78 -21.31
N VAL A 33 -11.66 14.65 -21.47
CA VAL A 33 -13.07 14.46 -21.07
C VAL A 33 -13.28 14.74 -19.58
N ILE A 34 -12.34 14.34 -18.71
CA ILE A 34 -12.42 14.63 -17.27
C ILE A 34 -12.16 16.11 -16.98
N ARG A 35 -11.23 16.73 -17.72
CA ARG A 35 -10.92 18.15 -17.54
C ARG A 35 -12.05 19.08 -17.97
N GLU A 36 -12.78 18.69 -19.02
CA GLU A 36 -13.85 19.48 -19.65
C GLU A 36 -15.25 18.99 -19.23
N ALA A 37 -15.37 18.18 -18.20
CA ALA A 37 -16.66 17.71 -17.72
C ALA A 37 -17.53 18.87 -17.18
N ASP A 38 -18.81 18.85 -17.53
CA ASP A 38 -19.79 19.89 -17.18
C ASP A 38 -19.99 20.02 -15.66
N CYS A 39 -19.86 18.92 -14.92
CA CYS A 39 -19.94 18.87 -13.47
C CYS A 39 -18.81 18.03 -12.90
N LYS A 40 -18.16 18.53 -11.85
CA LYS A 40 -17.10 17.83 -11.09
C LYS A 40 -17.47 17.80 -9.64
N LEU A 41 -17.64 16.60 -9.11
CA LEU A 41 -17.83 16.39 -7.68
C LEU A 41 -16.57 15.75 -7.10
N THR A 42 -15.96 16.37 -6.10
CA THR A 42 -14.77 15.85 -5.43
C THR A 42 -15.16 15.35 -4.04
N LEU A 43 -14.80 14.10 -3.76
CA LEU A 43 -14.95 13.51 -2.43
C LEU A 43 -13.61 13.63 -1.71
N TYR A 44 -13.58 14.37 -0.60
CA TYR A 44 -12.35 14.64 0.16
C TYR A 44 -12.18 13.70 1.35
N LYS A 45 -13.28 13.29 2.00
CA LYS A 45 -13.22 12.52 3.25
C LYS A 45 -12.93 11.05 3.00
N ASN A 46 -11.90 10.53 3.67
CA ASN A 46 -11.64 9.10 3.71
C ASN A 46 -12.59 8.44 4.74
N CYS A 47 -13.40 7.51 4.27
CA CYS A 47 -14.33 6.71 5.08
C CYS A 47 -14.05 5.20 5.00
N ARG A 48 -12.95 4.81 4.36
CA ARG A 48 -12.61 3.40 4.10
C ARG A 48 -11.65 2.83 5.14
N ASN A 49 -10.61 3.58 5.43
CA ASN A 49 -9.49 3.14 6.26
C ASN A 49 -9.63 3.70 7.68
N THR A 50 -8.98 3.06 8.64
CA THR A 50 -8.68 3.71 9.91
C THR A 50 -7.73 4.90 9.70
N GLU A 51 -7.73 5.87 10.62
CA GLU A 51 -6.90 7.08 10.51
C GLU A 51 -5.43 6.75 10.34
N ASN A 52 -4.90 5.82 11.15
CA ASN A 52 -3.49 5.44 11.10
C ASN A 52 -3.10 4.81 9.75
N ILE A 53 -3.99 4.02 9.13
CA ILE A 53 -3.75 3.46 7.79
C ILE A 53 -3.81 4.56 6.73
N ALA A 54 -4.80 5.45 6.80
CA ALA A 54 -4.91 6.57 5.88
C ALA A 54 -3.64 7.44 5.92
N TRP A 55 -3.15 7.76 7.12
CA TRP A 55 -1.91 8.49 7.32
C TRP A 55 -0.69 7.78 6.70
N THR A 56 -0.52 6.50 7.02
CA THR A 56 0.59 5.70 6.48
C THR A 56 0.55 5.64 4.96
N SER A 57 -0.62 5.43 4.38
CA SER A 57 -0.77 5.23 2.93
C SER A 57 -0.32 6.43 2.10
N ILE A 58 -0.53 7.66 2.58
CA ILE A 58 -0.19 8.87 1.82
C ILE A 58 1.21 9.43 2.10
N GLN A 59 1.95 8.90 3.09
CA GLN A 59 3.23 9.47 3.55
C GLN A 59 4.31 9.62 2.46
N LEU A 60 4.23 8.84 1.39
CA LEU A 60 5.19 8.93 0.27
C LEU A 60 4.76 9.91 -0.81
N ILE A 61 3.51 10.36 -0.81
CA ILE A 61 2.94 11.19 -1.88
C ILE A 61 2.59 12.61 -1.41
N SER A 62 2.24 12.79 -0.13
CA SER A 62 1.83 14.07 0.42
C SER A 62 2.22 14.17 1.89
N ASP A 63 2.64 15.36 2.31
CA ASP A 63 2.83 15.70 3.72
C ASP A 63 1.53 16.22 4.37
N GLU A 64 0.44 16.31 3.60
CA GLU A 64 -0.86 16.77 4.10
C GLU A 64 -1.56 15.68 4.92
N THR A 65 -2.30 16.11 5.92
CA THR A 65 -3.16 15.22 6.72
C THR A 65 -4.35 14.75 5.88
N PRO A 66 -4.63 13.43 5.77
CA PRO A 66 -5.82 12.98 5.08
C PRO A 66 -7.08 13.46 5.82
N GLU A 67 -8.03 14.01 5.08
CA GLU A 67 -9.34 14.33 5.66
C GLU A 67 -10.12 13.05 5.93
N MET A 68 -10.50 12.84 7.18
CA MET A 68 -11.23 11.66 7.61
C MET A 68 -12.73 11.96 7.78
N SER A 69 -13.57 10.94 7.66
CA SER A 69 -14.98 11.05 8.03
C SER A 69 -15.13 11.33 9.53
N GLU A 70 -16.26 11.92 9.91
CA GLU A 70 -16.52 12.27 11.33
C GLU A 70 -16.58 11.05 12.27
N ASN A 71 -16.88 9.87 11.72
CA ASN A 71 -16.93 8.60 12.45
C ASN A 71 -15.68 7.74 12.26
N ALA A 72 -14.59 8.32 11.76
CA ALA A 72 -13.35 7.56 11.57
C ALA A 72 -12.79 7.15 12.94
N VAL A 73 -12.23 5.95 12.98
CA VAL A 73 -11.55 5.42 14.17
C VAL A 73 -10.05 5.45 13.95
N ALA A 74 -9.28 5.72 15.00
CA ALA A 74 -7.82 5.76 14.92
C ALA A 74 -7.23 4.44 14.40
N GLY A 75 -7.76 3.32 14.88
CA GLY A 75 -7.25 1.98 14.55
C GLY A 75 -5.89 1.70 15.17
N CYS A 76 -5.32 0.53 14.84
CA CYS A 76 -3.96 0.18 15.23
C CYS A 76 -2.94 0.91 14.35
N SER A 77 -1.80 1.26 14.93
CA SER A 77 -0.67 1.76 14.14
C SER A 77 -0.14 0.65 13.24
N PRO A 78 0.02 0.89 11.93
CA PRO A 78 0.58 -0.09 11.02
C PRO A 78 1.95 -0.60 11.47
N GLY A 79 2.22 -1.88 11.24
CA GLY A 79 3.52 -2.49 11.51
C GLY A 79 4.46 -2.36 10.30
N MET A 80 5.74 -2.04 10.51
CA MET A 80 6.77 -2.11 9.49
C MET A 80 7.87 -3.06 9.92
N TYR A 81 8.00 -4.18 9.23
CA TYR A 81 8.94 -5.24 9.52
C TYR A 81 10.15 -5.12 8.60
N PHE A 82 11.34 -5.10 9.17
CA PHE A 82 12.59 -5.11 8.43
C PHE A 82 13.22 -6.50 8.51
N ALA A 83 13.20 -7.22 7.41
CA ALA A 83 13.79 -8.55 7.26
C ALA A 83 15.19 -8.44 6.64
N GLY A 84 16.16 -9.15 7.20
CA GLY A 84 17.53 -9.16 6.68
C GLY A 84 17.73 -10.12 5.51
N ASP A 85 16.87 -11.12 5.41
CA ASP A 85 16.93 -12.19 4.41
C ASP A 85 15.54 -12.76 4.10
N LEU A 86 15.50 -13.74 3.23
CA LEU A 86 14.27 -14.41 2.80
C LEU A 86 13.56 -15.12 3.97
N ALA A 87 14.31 -15.77 4.87
CA ALA A 87 13.74 -16.46 6.03
C ALA A 87 13.05 -15.44 6.97
N GLY A 88 13.65 -14.27 7.16
CA GLY A 88 13.06 -13.16 7.90
C GLY A 88 11.77 -12.63 7.26
N VAL A 89 11.68 -12.61 5.92
CA VAL A 89 10.44 -12.21 5.22
C VAL A 89 9.33 -13.20 5.53
N PHE A 90 9.56 -14.51 5.41
CA PHE A 90 8.57 -15.52 5.75
C PHE A 90 8.16 -15.45 7.22
N CYS A 91 9.12 -15.31 8.12
CA CYS A 91 8.84 -15.13 9.54
C CYS A 91 7.93 -13.92 9.81
N ALA A 92 8.19 -12.80 9.11
CA ALA A 92 7.37 -11.58 9.24
C ALA A 92 5.95 -11.77 8.68
N VAL A 93 5.80 -12.49 7.56
CA VAL A 93 4.47 -12.83 6.99
C VAL A 93 3.69 -13.70 7.97
N ASP A 94 4.28 -14.80 8.42
CA ASP A 94 3.62 -15.74 9.34
C ASP A 94 3.29 -15.09 10.70
N GLU A 95 4.19 -14.25 11.24
CA GLU A 95 3.92 -13.47 12.44
C GLU A 95 2.74 -12.50 12.23
N SER A 96 2.66 -11.87 11.07
CA SER A 96 1.59 -10.95 10.72
C SER A 96 0.24 -11.66 10.65
N ILE A 97 0.18 -12.79 9.93
CA ILE A 97 -1.02 -13.63 9.81
C ILE A 97 -1.49 -14.05 11.21
N ARG A 98 -0.60 -14.64 12.01
CA ARG A 98 -0.93 -15.11 13.35
C ARG A 98 -1.47 -13.98 14.25
N LYS A 99 -0.92 -12.77 14.16
CA LYS A 99 -1.41 -11.61 14.91
C LYS A 99 -2.80 -11.19 14.50
N PHE A 100 -3.10 -11.21 13.20
CA PHE A 100 -4.41 -10.87 12.69
C PHE A 100 -5.45 -11.92 13.11
N GLU A 101 -5.14 -13.21 12.97
CA GLU A 101 -6.00 -14.31 13.40
C GLU A 101 -6.28 -14.28 14.90
N GLN A 102 -5.26 -14.02 15.75
CA GLN A 102 -5.42 -13.88 17.21
C GLN A 102 -6.36 -12.74 17.61
N ARG A 103 -6.54 -11.75 16.72
CA ARG A 103 -7.50 -10.66 16.86
C ARG A 103 -8.86 -10.95 16.25
N GLY A 104 -9.05 -12.15 15.69
CA GLY A 104 -10.30 -12.59 15.06
C GLY A 104 -10.50 -12.13 13.64
N TYR A 105 -9.45 -11.65 12.95
CA TYR A 105 -9.55 -11.28 11.54
C TYR A 105 -9.32 -12.50 10.64
N HIS A 106 -10.15 -12.65 9.61
CA HIS A 106 -10.09 -13.74 8.64
C HIS A 106 -9.98 -13.25 7.19
N ASP A 107 -10.36 -12.01 6.92
CA ASP A 107 -10.19 -11.38 5.62
C ASP A 107 -8.78 -10.76 5.53
N ILE A 108 -7.80 -11.64 5.25
CA ILE A 108 -6.37 -11.31 5.19
C ILE A 108 -5.90 -11.52 3.75
N VAL A 109 -5.23 -10.50 3.20
CA VAL A 109 -4.62 -10.57 1.86
C VAL A 109 -3.15 -10.18 1.93
N ILE A 110 -2.32 -10.87 1.13
CA ILE A 110 -0.91 -10.55 0.95
C ILE A 110 -0.76 -9.88 -0.41
N LEU A 111 -0.28 -8.65 -0.42
CA LEU A 111 -0.07 -7.86 -1.64
C LEU A 111 1.42 -7.65 -1.89
N THR A 112 1.86 -7.95 -3.11
CA THR A 112 3.22 -7.60 -3.54
C THR A 112 3.24 -6.25 -4.28
N MET A 113 4.26 -5.46 -4.03
CA MET A 113 4.54 -4.24 -4.80
C MET A 113 5.16 -4.52 -6.17
N LYS A 114 5.58 -5.76 -6.42
CA LYS A 114 6.08 -6.26 -7.71
C LYS A 114 5.01 -7.02 -8.48
N THR A 115 5.38 -7.73 -9.52
CA THR A 115 4.53 -8.78 -10.09
C THR A 115 4.65 -10.03 -9.24
N GLU A 116 3.64 -10.89 -9.24
CA GLU A 116 3.65 -12.12 -8.44
C GLU A 116 4.91 -12.98 -8.69
N VAL A 117 5.35 -13.06 -9.94
CA VAL A 117 6.54 -13.83 -10.36
C VAL A 117 7.86 -13.20 -9.90
N LYS A 118 7.89 -11.87 -9.68
CA LYS A 118 9.09 -11.14 -9.23
C LYS A 118 9.11 -10.89 -7.73
N SER A 119 8.07 -11.29 -7.03
CA SER A 119 8.00 -11.12 -5.58
C SER A 119 9.02 -12.01 -4.88
N VAL A 120 9.51 -11.53 -3.75
CA VAL A 120 10.36 -12.31 -2.83
C VAL A 120 9.67 -13.61 -2.35
N LEU A 121 8.34 -13.69 -2.43
CA LEU A 121 7.57 -14.88 -2.05
C LEU A 121 7.32 -15.86 -3.19
N SER A 122 7.68 -15.54 -4.46
CA SER A 122 7.29 -16.31 -5.65
C SER A 122 7.75 -17.77 -5.62
N ASP A 123 8.96 -18.00 -5.14
CA ASP A 123 9.60 -19.33 -5.17
C ASP A 123 9.43 -20.11 -3.86
N SER A 124 8.45 -19.72 -3.03
CA SER A 124 8.18 -20.38 -1.76
C SER A 124 7.36 -21.65 -1.95
N ASP A 125 7.74 -22.71 -1.23
CA ASP A 125 6.95 -23.95 -1.12
C ASP A 125 5.56 -23.71 -0.48
N GLN A 126 5.35 -22.56 0.16
CA GLN A 126 4.07 -22.18 0.73
C GLN A 126 3.10 -21.60 -0.31
N MET A 127 3.58 -21.29 -1.53
CA MET A 127 2.71 -20.77 -2.58
C MET A 127 1.97 -21.89 -3.28
N GLN A 128 0.65 -21.76 -3.35
CA GLN A 128 -0.24 -22.71 -4.01
C GLN A 128 -1.11 -21.99 -5.03
N GLU A 129 -1.22 -22.57 -6.23
CA GLU A 129 -2.12 -22.06 -7.27
C GLU A 129 -3.45 -22.81 -7.22
N LYS A 130 -4.56 -22.07 -7.18
CA LYS A 130 -5.92 -22.58 -7.25
C LYS A 130 -6.78 -21.60 -8.04
N ASP A 131 -7.53 -22.12 -9.03
CA ASP A 131 -8.44 -21.33 -9.87
C ASP A 131 -7.76 -20.08 -10.50
N ASN A 132 -6.53 -20.24 -11.02
CA ASN A 132 -5.69 -19.19 -11.59
C ASN A 132 -5.37 -18.04 -10.59
N ARG A 133 -5.37 -18.33 -9.30
CA ARG A 133 -4.99 -17.41 -8.23
C ARG A 133 -3.93 -18.06 -7.35
N LEU A 134 -3.04 -17.23 -6.82
CA LEU A 134 -2.00 -17.67 -5.89
C LEU A 134 -2.46 -17.47 -4.45
N TYR A 135 -2.17 -18.46 -3.62
CA TYR A 135 -2.48 -18.44 -2.20
C TYR A 135 -1.24 -18.79 -1.40
N TYR A 136 -0.96 -18.03 -0.38
CA TYR A 136 0.05 -18.34 0.64
C TYR A 136 -0.54 -19.32 1.65
N SER A 137 0.19 -20.40 1.94
CA SER A 137 -0.27 -21.53 2.79
C SER A 137 -1.64 -22.09 2.37
N GLY A 138 -2.00 -21.98 1.08
CA GLY A 138 -3.27 -22.46 0.52
C GLY A 138 -4.52 -21.71 0.97
N GLN A 139 -4.39 -20.68 1.80
CA GLN A 139 -5.51 -19.98 2.42
C GLN A 139 -5.56 -18.48 2.11
N TYR A 140 -4.43 -17.78 2.18
CA TYR A 140 -4.39 -16.32 2.08
C TYR A 140 -4.10 -15.90 0.65
N LEU A 141 -5.01 -15.14 0.04
CA LEU A 141 -4.82 -14.64 -1.32
C LEU A 141 -3.52 -13.86 -1.43
N PHE A 142 -2.68 -14.26 -2.39
CA PHE A 142 -1.47 -13.53 -2.76
C PHE A 142 -1.63 -12.96 -4.16
N THR A 143 -1.44 -11.65 -4.31
CA THR A 143 -1.54 -11.00 -5.63
C THR A 143 -0.80 -9.66 -5.63
N SER A 144 -0.63 -9.04 -6.80
CA SER A 144 0.00 -7.72 -6.90
C SER A 144 -0.97 -6.59 -6.54
N CYS A 145 -0.42 -5.48 -6.02
CA CYS A 145 -1.19 -4.26 -5.74
C CYS A 145 -1.97 -3.78 -6.97
N ARG A 146 -1.41 -3.98 -8.18
CA ARG A 146 -2.06 -3.59 -9.44
C ARG A 146 -3.32 -4.40 -9.72
N LYS A 147 -3.27 -5.72 -9.53
CA LYS A 147 -4.43 -6.61 -9.74
C LYS A 147 -5.49 -6.44 -8.65
N PHE A 148 -5.08 -6.11 -7.43
CA PHE A 148 -5.99 -5.90 -6.30
C PHE A 148 -6.62 -4.49 -6.29
N LYS A 149 -6.29 -3.65 -7.26
CA LYS A 149 -6.88 -2.32 -7.39
C LYS A 149 -8.41 -2.40 -7.50
N GLY A 150 -9.10 -1.60 -6.68
CA GLY A 150 -10.57 -1.59 -6.60
C GLY A 150 -11.16 -2.52 -5.54
N LEU A 151 -10.40 -3.51 -5.08
CA LEU A 151 -10.78 -4.39 -3.98
C LEU A 151 -10.29 -3.84 -2.63
N GLN A 152 -10.64 -4.50 -1.55
CA GLN A 152 -10.21 -4.19 -0.18
C GLN A 152 -10.28 -5.44 0.69
N ALA A 153 -9.55 -5.44 1.80
CA ALA A 153 -9.57 -6.50 2.81
C ALA A 153 -9.49 -5.87 4.20
N ASP A 154 -9.89 -6.61 5.23
CA ASP A 154 -9.75 -6.15 6.61
C ASP A 154 -8.28 -5.97 6.98
N CYS A 155 -7.45 -6.95 6.64
CA CYS A 155 -6.04 -6.95 6.92
C CYS A 155 -5.22 -7.10 5.63
N VAL A 156 -4.21 -6.25 5.48
CA VAL A 156 -3.26 -6.32 4.37
C VAL A 156 -1.84 -6.52 4.90
N ILE A 157 -1.15 -7.50 4.32
CA ILE A 157 0.30 -7.67 4.44
C ILE A 157 0.92 -7.22 3.12
N LEU A 158 1.65 -6.12 3.12
CA LEU A 158 2.29 -5.56 1.94
C LEU A 158 3.76 -5.97 1.93
N VAL A 159 4.16 -6.76 0.95
CA VAL A 159 5.53 -7.25 0.77
C VAL A 159 6.25 -6.54 -0.39
N ASP A 160 7.57 -6.77 -0.50
CA ASP A 160 8.42 -6.15 -1.51
C ASP A 160 8.51 -4.62 -1.42
N PHE A 161 8.35 -4.08 -0.22
CA PHE A 161 8.65 -2.69 0.06
C PHE A 161 10.17 -2.51 0.19
N ASP A 162 10.80 -1.99 -0.84
CA ASP A 162 12.26 -1.84 -0.97
C ASP A 162 12.66 -0.44 -1.46
N ALA A 163 13.94 -0.26 -1.78
CA ALA A 163 14.45 1.04 -2.23
C ALA A 163 13.83 1.51 -3.57
N GLU A 164 13.39 0.57 -4.44
CA GLU A 164 12.72 0.88 -5.72
C GLU A 164 11.34 1.50 -5.50
N THR A 165 10.71 1.26 -4.34
CA THR A 165 9.42 1.86 -3.96
C THR A 165 9.44 3.39 -3.93
N PHE A 166 10.62 4.01 -3.86
CA PHE A 166 10.76 5.45 -3.70
C PHE A 166 10.85 6.23 -5.01
N ASP A 167 10.75 5.57 -6.15
CA ASP A 167 10.43 6.26 -7.40
C ASP A 167 8.96 6.72 -7.43
N ASP A 168 8.58 7.51 -8.43
CA ASP A 168 7.24 8.10 -8.48
C ASP A 168 6.13 7.06 -8.68
N ASP A 169 6.40 6.01 -9.46
CA ASP A 169 5.44 4.92 -9.69
C ASP A 169 5.31 4.03 -8.45
N GLY A 170 6.43 3.74 -7.76
CA GLY A 170 6.46 2.94 -6.55
C GLY A 170 5.71 3.60 -5.39
N LYS A 171 5.86 4.93 -5.23
CA LYS A 171 5.10 5.69 -4.21
C LYS A 171 3.59 5.59 -4.43
N LEU A 172 3.14 5.76 -5.69
CA LEU A 172 1.73 5.60 -6.04
C LEU A 172 1.26 4.15 -5.82
N LEU A 173 2.10 3.17 -6.14
CA LEU A 173 1.79 1.77 -5.94
C LEU A 173 1.69 1.41 -4.45
N PHE A 174 2.57 1.98 -3.61
CA PHE A 174 2.46 1.87 -2.16
C PHE A 174 1.12 2.41 -1.66
N TYR A 175 0.75 3.62 -2.08
CA TYR A 175 -0.56 4.18 -1.74
C TYR A 175 -1.70 3.25 -2.13
N VAL A 176 -1.67 2.71 -3.36
CA VAL A 176 -2.69 1.79 -3.84
C VAL A 176 -2.76 0.54 -2.97
N GLY A 177 -1.63 -0.08 -2.64
CA GLY A 177 -1.58 -1.29 -1.82
C GLY A 177 -1.99 -1.03 -0.37
N ALA A 178 -1.39 -0.04 0.29
CA ALA A 178 -1.64 0.29 1.68
C ALA A 178 -3.09 0.72 1.94
N SER A 179 -3.68 1.51 1.02
CA SER A 179 -5.08 1.95 1.12
C SER A 179 -6.11 0.83 0.91
N ARG A 180 -5.70 -0.40 0.60
CA ARG A 180 -6.59 -1.57 0.52
C ARG A 180 -6.94 -2.14 1.90
N ALA A 181 -6.12 -1.87 2.91
CA ALA A 181 -6.39 -2.29 4.28
C ALA A 181 -7.51 -1.46 4.90
N ARG A 182 -8.51 -2.10 5.48
CA ARG A 182 -9.58 -1.42 6.20
C ARG A 182 -9.22 -1.21 7.67
N LEU A 183 -8.69 -2.24 8.34
CA LEU A 183 -8.50 -2.30 9.78
C LEU A 183 -7.05 -2.43 10.22
N GLU A 184 -6.26 -3.30 9.56
CA GLU A 184 -4.87 -3.59 9.91
C GLU A 184 -3.96 -3.58 8.68
N LEU A 185 -2.76 -3.02 8.82
CA LEU A 185 -1.74 -2.97 7.77
C LEU A 185 -0.39 -3.35 8.34
N HIS A 186 0.25 -4.36 7.74
CA HIS A 186 1.65 -4.67 7.97
C HIS A 186 2.44 -4.51 6.67
N VAL A 187 3.59 -3.85 6.74
CA VAL A 187 4.51 -3.63 5.63
C VAL A 187 5.78 -4.40 5.91
N ILE A 188 6.21 -5.25 4.99
CA ILE A 188 7.43 -6.05 5.12
C ILE A 188 8.46 -5.53 4.12
N SER A 189 9.60 -5.14 4.63
CA SER A 189 10.68 -4.49 3.89
C SER A 189 11.98 -5.29 3.99
N THR A 190 12.66 -5.41 2.87
CA THR A 190 14.03 -5.97 2.78
C THR A 190 15.12 -4.87 2.81
N MET A 191 14.74 -3.61 3.01
CA MET A 191 15.69 -2.50 3.04
C MET A 191 16.73 -2.65 4.15
N SER A 192 17.98 -2.42 3.78
CA SER A 192 19.07 -2.29 4.76
C SER A 192 18.93 -1.01 5.57
N ALA A 193 19.67 -0.90 6.68
CA ALA A 193 19.73 0.35 7.41
C ALA A 193 20.34 1.48 6.57
N ASN A 194 21.26 1.15 5.66
CA ASN A 194 21.86 2.12 4.75
C ASN A 194 20.83 2.68 3.76
N ASP A 195 19.98 1.83 3.17
CA ASP A 195 18.89 2.27 2.28
C ASP A 195 17.94 3.21 3.02
N CYS A 196 17.53 2.83 4.23
CA CYS A 196 16.71 3.68 5.09
C CYS A 196 17.38 5.03 5.39
N ALA A 197 18.69 5.05 5.68
CA ALA A 197 19.43 6.28 5.94
C ALA A 197 19.51 7.19 4.71
N VAL A 198 19.78 6.62 3.53
CA VAL A 198 19.82 7.36 2.26
C VAL A 198 18.48 8.01 1.96
N ILE A 199 17.38 7.26 2.14
CA ILE A 199 16.04 7.77 1.88
C ILE A 199 15.66 8.84 2.90
N LEU A 200 15.91 8.61 4.20
CA LEU A 200 15.67 9.61 5.24
C LEU A 200 16.46 10.89 4.99
N GLY A 201 17.74 10.77 4.58
CA GLY A 201 18.58 11.94 4.26
C GLY A 201 18.07 12.78 3.09
N LYS A 202 17.33 12.19 2.14
CA LYS A 202 16.65 12.93 1.07
C LYS A 202 15.40 13.67 1.56
N ILE A 203 14.77 13.15 2.62
CA ILE A 203 13.51 13.69 3.17
C ILE A 203 13.80 14.67 4.32
N ASP A 204 14.81 14.40 5.14
CA ASP A 204 15.17 15.21 6.31
C ASP A 204 16.69 15.21 6.55
N ALA A 205 17.35 16.34 6.29
CA ALA A 205 18.79 16.49 6.44
C ALA A 205 19.33 16.31 7.88
N LYS A 206 18.47 16.33 8.91
CA LYS A 206 18.87 16.15 10.32
C LYS A 206 19.14 14.69 10.70
N VAL A 207 18.83 13.73 9.85
CA VAL A 207 18.93 12.28 10.12
C VAL A 207 20.36 11.74 9.90
N SER A 208 21.23 12.48 9.24
CA SER A 208 22.60 12.04 8.88
C SER A 208 23.54 11.76 10.07
N SER A 209 23.11 11.99 11.32
CA SER A 209 23.90 11.75 12.54
C SER A 209 23.65 10.43 13.25
N LEU A 210 22.74 9.58 12.73
CA LEU A 210 22.40 8.29 13.37
C LEU A 210 23.40 7.20 12.94
N SER A 211 24.14 6.65 13.89
CA SER A 211 25.16 5.62 13.64
C SER A 211 24.67 4.18 13.83
N GLU A 212 23.50 3.98 14.44
CA GLU A 212 23.01 2.63 14.79
C GLU A 212 21.89 2.18 13.86
N SER A 213 22.07 1.04 13.20
CA SER A 213 21.10 0.44 12.25
C SER A 213 19.67 0.32 12.82
N ARG A 214 19.54 -0.01 14.12
CA ARG A 214 18.24 -0.10 14.78
C ARG A 214 17.56 1.25 14.91
N LYS A 215 18.30 2.29 15.26
CA LYS A 215 17.76 3.65 15.39
C LYS A 215 17.29 4.19 14.04
N ILE A 216 18.07 3.96 12.99
CA ILE A 216 17.73 4.36 11.61
C ILE A 216 16.39 3.73 11.17
N ARG A 217 16.24 2.41 11.31
CA ARG A 217 14.99 1.70 10.94
C ARG A 217 13.81 2.14 11.79
N THR A 218 14.03 2.40 13.09
CA THR A 218 12.99 2.94 13.97
C THR A 218 12.54 4.32 13.53
N GLN A 219 13.47 5.19 13.16
CA GLN A 219 13.16 6.53 12.68
C GLN A 219 12.45 6.49 11.32
N PHE A 220 12.88 5.59 10.45
CA PHE A 220 12.21 5.35 9.18
C PHE A 220 10.75 4.92 9.39
N GLY A 221 10.49 3.96 10.27
CA GLY A 221 9.13 3.55 10.64
C GLY A 221 8.30 4.72 11.16
N ARG A 222 8.87 5.56 12.04
CA ARG A 222 8.18 6.78 12.52
C ARG A 222 7.82 7.75 11.40
N LYS A 223 8.73 7.97 10.44
CA LYS A 223 8.43 8.81 9.27
C LYS A 223 7.29 8.23 8.45
N MET A 224 7.23 6.91 8.31
CA MET A 224 6.15 6.20 7.63
C MET A 224 4.87 6.06 8.48
N LYS A 225 4.83 6.65 9.69
CA LYS A 225 3.73 6.47 10.65
C LYS A 225 3.47 5.00 11.02
N CYS A 226 4.51 4.20 11.04
CA CYS A 226 4.51 2.79 11.36
C CYS A 226 5.30 2.47 12.63
N ILE A 227 4.96 1.36 13.28
CA ILE A 227 5.78 0.78 14.35
C ILE A 227 6.82 -0.14 13.71
N ALA A 228 8.09 0.26 13.77
CA ALA A 228 9.19 -0.52 13.21
C ALA A 228 9.49 -1.76 14.06
N LYS A 229 9.67 -2.90 13.40
CA LYS A 229 10.10 -4.18 13.97
C LYS A 229 11.25 -4.73 13.13
N ILE A 230 12.30 -5.22 13.80
CA ILE A 230 13.47 -5.80 13.13
C ILE A 230 13.41 -7.30 13.37
N ILE A 231 13.36 -8.05 12.28
CA ILE A 231 13.41 -9.51 12.27
C ILE A 231 14.89 -9.89 12.14
N THR A 232 15.39 -10.61 13.12
CA THR A 232 16.78 -11.12 13.18
C THR A 232 16.79 -12.61 12.99
#